data_7d85cea82533e89f1607f58966e940be
#
_entry.id   7d85cea82533e89f1607f58966e940be
#
_cell.length_a   1.000
_cell.length_b   1.000
_cell.length_c   1.000
_cell.angle_alpha   90.00
_cell.angle_beta   90.00
_cell.angle_gamma   90.00
#
_symmetry.space_group_name_H-M   'P 1'
#
loop_
_entity.id
_entity.type
_entity.pdbx_description
1 polymer ?
#
loop_
_entity_poly.entity_id
_entity_poly.type
_entity_poly.pdbx_seq_one_letter_code
_entity_poly.pdbx_strand_id
1 'polypeptide(L)'
;MNENIISELNQKIMALDQTISELRNQLGKETMELNGINNEYLSLKSQYDLKKLELSNEQRKLNEKMQILTEARKSYEKIAFNTTRLIEVLNNELSNN
;
A
#
# COMPACT_ATOMS: atom_id res chain seq x y z
N MET A 1 55.65 -44.92 7.67
CA MET A 1 54.23 -45.00 8.09
C MET A 1 53.75 -43.69 8.71
N ASN A 2 54.49 -43.15 9.70
CA ASN A 2 54.05 -41.91 10.36
C ASN A 2 54.03 -40.69 9.44
N GLU A 3 54.96 -40.61 8.50
CA GLU A 3 55.02 -39.50 7.53
C GLU A 3 53.81 -39.47 6.56
N ASN A 4 53.33 -40.65 6.14
CA ASN A 4 52.14 -40.74 5.26
C ASN A 4 50.87 -40.36 6.02
N ILE A 5 50.75 -40.70 7.28
CA ILE A 5 49.62 -40.32 8.11
C ILE A 5 49.60 -38.80 8.36
N ILE A 6 50.77 -38.23 8.64
CA ILE A 6 50.93 -36.79 8.85
C ILE A 6 50.62 -36.03 7.57
N SER A 7 51.10 -36.52 6.42
CA SER A 7 50.83 -35.92 5.11
C SER A 7 49.33 -35.96 4.78
N GLU A 8 48.67 -37.09 5.01
CA GLU A 8 47.24 -37.25 4.82
C GLU A 8 46.45 -36.32 5.73
N LEU A 9 46.84 -36.21 7.02
CA LEU A 9 46.21 -35.31 7.95
C LEU A 9 46.33 -33.85 7.51
N ASN A 10 47.52 -33.43 7.05
CA ASN A 10 47.75 -32.09 6.53
C ASN A 10 46.87 -31.80 5.32
N GLN A 11 46.72 -32.74 4.39
CA GLN A 11 45.87 -32.57 3.22
C GLN A 11 44.41 -32.37 3.62
N LYS A 12 43.93 -33.12 4.61
CA LYS A 12 42.56 -32.98 5.13
C LYS A 12 42.34 -31.64 5.82
N ILE A 13 43.33 -31.19 6.60
CA ILE A 13 43.30 -29.88 7.25
C ILE A 13 43.24 -28.77 6.22
N MET A 14 44.06 -28.83 5.16
CA MET A 14 44.06 -27.85 4.08
C MET A 14 42.73 -27.83 3.33
N ALA A 15 42.16 -29.01 3.04
CA ALA A 15 40.88 -29.12 2.38
C ALA A 15 39.75 -28.53 3.26
N LEU A 16 39.78 -28.77 4.55
CA LEU A 16 38.82 -28.22 5.50
C LEU A 16 38.95 -26.70 5.59
N ASP A 17 40.18 -26.18 5.65
CA ASP A 17 40.45 -24.75 5.67
C ASP A 17 39.93 -24.05 4.42
N GLN A 18 40.11 -24.65 3.25
CA GLN A 18 39.56 -24.16 1.99
C GLN A 18 38.04 -24.15 2.01
N THR A 19 37.42 -25.20 2.49
CA THR A 19 35.95 -25.29 2.64
C THR A 19 35.43 -24.20 3.57
N ILE A 20 36.10 -23.95 4.68
CA ILE A 20 35.77 -22.89 5.62
C ILE A 20 35.84 -21.51 4.93
N SER A 21 36.88 -21.26 4.16
CA SER A 21 37.05 -20.03 3.40
C SER A 21 35.91 -19.81 2.39
N GLU A 22 35.55 -20.87 1.68
CA GLU A 22 34.46 -20.83 0.68
C GLU A 22 33.11 -20.56 1.36
N LEU A 23 32.87 -21.23 2.51
CA LEU A 23 31.65 -21.01 3.30
C LEU A 23 31.56 -19.58 3.85
N ARG A 24 32.68 -19.04 4.32
CA ARG A 24 32.73 -17.63 4.77
C ARG A 24 32.41 -16.66 3.64
N ASN A 25 32.96 -16.90 2.44
CA ASN A 25 32.66 -16.07 1.28
C ASN A 25 31.19 -16.17 0.88
N GLN A 26 30.64 -17.37 0.88
CA GLN A 26 29.23 -17.61 0.60
C GLN A 26 28.32 -16.93 1.61
N LEU A 27 28.65 -17.06 2.89
CA LEU A 27 27.91 -16.40 3.97
C LEU A 27 27.94 -14.88 3.82
N GLY A 28 29.08 -14.32 3.45
CA GLY A 28 29.22 -12.88 3.18
C GLY A 28 28.31 -12.41 2.05
N LYS A 29 28.27 -13.16 0.95
CA LYS A 29 27.39 -12.86 -0.20
C LYS A 29 25.92 -12.93 0.18
N GLU A 30 25.51 -13.98 0.85
CA GLU A 30 24.13 -14.16 1.28
C GLU A 30 23.70 -13.08 2.27
N THR A 31 24.59 -12.66 3.15
CA THR A 31 24.34 -11.56 4.08
C THR A 31 24.10 -10.24 3.33
N MET A 32 24.89 -9.96 2.30
CA MET A 32 24.71 -8.77 1.46
C MET A 32 23.38 -8.82 0.70
N GLU A 33 23.05 -9.98 0.16
CA GLU A 33 21.76 -10.19 -0.53
C GLU A 33 20.58 -9.97 0.42
N LEU A 34 20.67 -10.51 1.62
CA LEU A 34 19.63 -10.33 2.64
C LEU A 34 19.46 -8.85 3.00
N ASN A 35 20.57 -8.13 3.18
CA ASN A 35 20.53 -6.70 3.47
C ASN A 35 19.87 -5.91 2.32
N GLY A 36 20.19 -6.29 1.07
CA GLY A 36 19.56 -5.69 -0.11
C GLY A 36 18.05 -5.90 -0.14
N ILE A 37 17.63 -7.13 0.10
CA ILE A 37 16.20 -7.49 0.16
C ILE A 37 15.50 -6.74 1.29
N ASN A 38 16.14 -6.64 2.45
CA ASN A 38 15.57 -5.90 3.58
C ASN A 38 15.38 -4.41 3.26
N ASN A 39 16.33 -3.81 2.56
CA ASN A 39 16.22 -2.41 2.13
C ASN A 39 15.07 -2.22 1.15
N GLU A 40 14.89 -3.14 0.21
CA GLU A 40 13.77 -3.13 -0.73
C GLU A 40 12.43 -3.28 0.01
N TYR A 41 12.40 -4.19 0.97
CA TYR A 41 11.21 -4.40 1.81
C TYR A 41 10.83 -3.13 2.56
N LEU A 42 11.78 -2.44 3.18
CA LEU A 42 11.53 -1.20 3.92
C LEU A 42 11.03 -0.09 2.99
N SER A 43 11.59 0.00 1.79
CA SER A 43 11.15 0.95 0.77
C SER A 43 9.71 0.69 0.33
N LEU A 44 9.38 -0.57 0.04
CA LEU A 44 8.02 -0.98 -0.34
C LEU A 44 7.02 -0.74 0.79
N LYS A 45 7.43 -1.00 2.02
CA LYS A 45 6.59 -0.74 3.20
C LYS A 45 6.25 0.74 3.33
N SER A 46 7.24 1.61 3.14
CA SER A 46 7.00 3.06 3.13
C SER A 46 6.03 3.49 2.03
N GLN A 47 6.20 2.95 0.82
CA GLN A 47 5.32 3.22 -0.31
C GLN A 47 3.89 2.74 -0.02
N TYR A 48 3.77 1.56 0.55
CA TYR A 48 2.48 1.00 0.95
C TYR A 48 1.77 1.88 1.98
N ASP A 49 2.48 2.30 3.02
CA ASP A 49 1.92 3.15 4.07
C ASP A 49 1.45 4.50 3.52
N LEU A 50 2.25 5.13 2.65
CA LEU A 50 1.89 6.39 1.99
C LEU A 50 0.66 6.22 1.10
N LYS A 51 0.62 5.16 0.31
CA LYS A 51 -0.51 4.88 -0.59
C LYS A 51 -1.79 4.62 0.19
N LYS A 52 -1.69 3.91 1.28
CA LYS A 52 -2.81 3.64 2.18
C LYS A 52 -3.38 4.94 2.77
N LEU A 53 -2.50 5.86 3.15
CA LEU A 53 -2.91 7.17 3.65
C LEU A 53 -3.59 8.01 2.57
N GLU A 54 -3.03 8.05 1.36
CA GLU A 54 -3.63 8.73 0.20
C GLU A 54 -5.02 8.18 -0.09
N LEU A 55 -5.17 6.86 -0.10
CA LEU A 55 -6.45 6.20 -0.34
C LEU A 55 -7.48 6.58 0.71
N SER A 56 -7.09 6.61 1.97
CA SER A 56 -7.96 7.04 3.08
C SER A 56 -8.41 8.48 2.91
N ASN A 57 -7.51 9.39 2.52
CA ASN A 57 -7.83 10.78 2.29
C ASN A 57 -8.78 10.97 1.09
N GLU A 58 -8.57 10.23 0.00
CA GLU A 58 -9.44 10.26 -1.17
C GLU A 58 -10.84 9.72 -0.85
N GLN A 59 -10.91 8.65 -0.06
CA GLN A 59 -12.18 8.10 0.39
C GLN A 59 -12.97 9.11 1.22
N ARG A 60 -12.30 9.83 2.09
CA ARG A 60 -12.91 10.89 2.89
C ARG A 60 -13.45 12.01 2.01
N LYS A 61 -12.66 12.46 1.03
CA LYS A 61 -13.09 13.49 0.06
C LYS A 61 -14.31 13.05 -0.73
N LEU A 62 -14.32 11.80 -1.18
CA LEU A 62 -15.45 11.22 -1.88
C LEU A 62 -16.71 11.26 -1.02
N ASN A 63 -16.61 10.81 0.23
CA ASN A 63 -17.74 10.80 1.16
C ASN A 63 -18.26 12.21 1.41
N GLU A 64 -17.39 13.20 1.59
CA GLU A 64 -17.76 14.61 1.75
C GLU A 64 -18.52 15.14 0.51
N LYS A 65 -18.02 14.85 -0.69
CA LYS A 65 -18.65 15.26 -1.95
C LYS A 65 -20.01 14.59 -2.14
N MET A 66 -20.13 13.31 -1.82
CA MET A 66 -21.40 12.58 -1.88
C MET A 66 -22.43 13.17 -0.93
N GLN A 67 -22.02 13.55 0.27
CA GLN A 67 -22.88 14.19 1.24
C GLN A 67 -23.38 15.55 0.73
N ILE A 68 -22.49 16.39 0.19
CA ILE A 68 -22.83 17.67 -0.40
C ILE A 68 -23.83 17.48 -1.54
N LEU A 69 -23.59 16.50 -2.41
CA LEU A 69 -24.49 16.20 -3.52
C LEU A 69 -25.87 15.78 -3.03
N THR A 70 -25.93 14.94 -2.02
CA THR A 70 -27.22 14.50 -1.43
C THR A 70 -28.00 15.68 -0.86
N GLU A 71 -27.33 16.57 -0.14
CA GLU A 71 -27.96 17.77 0.42
C GLU A 71 -28.42 18.73 -0.68
N ALA A 72 -27.60 18.92 -1.71
CA ALA A 72 -27.97 19.77 -2.85
C ALA A 72 -29.20 19.23 -3.59
N ARG A 73 -29.28 17.92 -3.81
CA ARG A 73 -30.44 17.27 -4.42
C ARG A 73 -31.70 17.45 -3.59
N LYS A 74 -31.61 17.27 -2.28
CA LYS A 74 -32.75 17.49 -1.39
C LYS A 74 -33.25 18.93 -1.45
N SER A 75 -32.34 19.88 -1.44
CA SER A 75 -32.70 21.30 -1.57
C SER A 75 -33.34 21.61 -2.91
N TYR A 76 -32.81 21.06 -4.01
CA TYR A 76 -33.37 21.21 -5.34
C TYR A 76 -34.79 20.63 -5.42
N GLU A 77 -35.02 19.43 -4.95
CA GLU A 77 -36.31 18.75 -4.91
C GLU A 77 -37.33 19.55 -4.13
N LYS A 78 -36.93 20.13 -3.02
CA LYS A 78 -37.77 20.96 -2.16
C LYS A 78 -38.19 22.26 -2.89
N ILE A 79 -37.26 22.92 -3.56
CA ILE A 79 -37.52 24.11 -4.36
C ILE A 79 -38.47 23.79 -5.53
N ALA A 80 -38.21 22.68 -6.24
CA ALA A 80 -39.06 22.24 -7.35
C ALA A 80 -40.47 21.93 -6.88
N PHE A 81 -40.62 21.26 -5.77
CA PHE A 81 -41.94 20.97 -5.18
C PHE A 81 -42.67 22.24 -4.78
N ASN A 82 -42.02 23.17 -4.12
CA ASN A 82 -42.61 24.44 -3.69
C ASN A 82 -43.02 25.31 -4.90
N THR A 83 -42.20 25.32 -5.95
CA THR A 83 -42.48 26.05 -7.19
C THR A 83 -43.70 25.49 -7.91
N THR A 84 -43.78 24.16 -8.02
CA THR A 84 -44.95 23.50 -8.63
C THR A 84 -46.23 23.80 -7.84
N ARG A 85 -46.16 23.75 -6.54
CA ARG A 85 -47.29 24.05 -5.66
C ARG A 85 -47.76 25.52 -5.79
N LEU A 86 -46.82 26.46 -5.91
CA LEU A 86 -47.13 27.86 -6.12
C LEU A 86 -47.83 28.07 -7.46
N ILE A 87 -47.38 27.42 -8.54
CA ILE A 87 -48.01 27.48 -9.84
C ILE A 87 -49.44 26.95 -9.78
N GLU A 88 -49.66 25.83 -9.08
CA GLU A 88 -51.02 25.26 -8.89
C GLU A 88 -51.94 26.24 -8.17
N VAL A 89 -51.49 26.88 -7.11
CA VAL A 89 -52.25 27.87 -6.36
C VAL A 89 -52.63 29.06 -7.23
N LEU A 90 -51.68 29.59 -8.02
CA LEU A 90 -51.93 30.69 -8.92
C LEU A 90 -52.89 30.33 -10.03
N ASN A 91 -52.79 29.12 -10.60
CA ASN A 91 -53.71 28.64 -11.62
C ASN A 91 -55.13 28.50 -11.07
N ASN A 92 -55.27 27.97 -9.87
CA ASN A 92 -56.58 27.87 -9.21
C ASN A 92 -57.20 29.24 -8.95
N GLU A 93 -56.41 30.21 -8.51
CA GLU A 93 -56.86 31.56 -8.25
C GLU A 93 -57.30 32.25 -9.55
N LEU A 94 -56.58 32.06 -10.62
CA LEU A 94 -56.93 32.59 -11.93
C LEU A 94 -58.19 31.95 -12.51
N SER A 95 -58.40 30.66 -12.26
CA SER A 95 -59.58 29.94 -12.73
C SER A 95 -60.87 30.34 -12.01
N ASN A 96 -60.76 30.78 -10.75
CA ASN A 96 -61.90 31.18 -9.93
C ASN A 96 -62.36 32.62 -10.19
N ASN A 97 -61.60 33.36 -10.97
CA ASN A 97 -61.93 34.71 -11.38
C ASN A 97 -62.53 34.72 -12.80
#